data_101a11099143a1c24c45feed0d20bbb8
#
_entry.id   101a11099143a1c24c45feed0d20bbb8
#
_cell.length_a   1.000
_cell.length_b   1.000
_cell.length_c   1.000
_cell.angle_alpha   90.00
_cell.angle_beta   90.00
_cell.angle_gamma   90.00
#
_symmetry.space_group_name_H-M   'P 1'
#
loop_
_entity.id
_entity.type
_entity.pdbx_description
1 polymer ?
#
loop_
_entity_poly.entity_id
_entity_poly.type
_entity_poly.pdbx_seq_one_letter_code
_entity_poly.pdbx_strand_id
1 'polypeptide(L)'
;RRYKLPSLKFRYYDTQFFYMNVKKDFSRQLGLGAMAEELGVEFTPHRAVDDAYATMRVCEALIRRENADTVPAFVERYHIRAGQIAGYKITPLASQGLRSYLAERDEEREKRAKAHDEFYRYVNKYMHRRSKGGSLEGKVFCFSKEVEEEVPMSVHLVAAIFASGGKYTSHPAECNVYIARGQGGVRYQNAMGAGAAFVPLERLESALLNV
;
A
#
# COMPACT_ATOMS: atom_id res chain seq x y z
N ARG A 1 8.05 20.44 -28.16
CA ARG A 1 9.30 20.99 -28.73
C ARG A 1 9.55 20.54 -30.18
N ARG A 2 9.15 19.33 -30.56
CA ARG A 2 9.33 18.78 -31.92
C ARG A 2 8.73 19.66 -33.01
N TYR A 3 7.60 20.31 -32.74
CA TYR A 3 6.87 21.15 -33.69
C TYR A 3 7.04 22.65 -33.43
N LYS A 4 7.93 23.08 -32.53
CA LYS A 4 8.17 24.48 -32.17
C LYS A 4 6.88 25.29 -31.82
N LEU A 5 5.86 24.59 -31.34
CA LEU A 5 4.62 25.21 -30.89
C LEU A 5 4.87 26.08 -29.66
N PRO A 6 4.16 27.20 -29.49
CA PRO A 6 4.27 28.01 -28.28
C PRO A 6 3.78 27.23 -27.05
N SER A 7 4.41 27.48 -25.91
CA SER A 7 3.93 26.90 -24.65
C SER A 7 2.61 27.52 -24.25
N LEU A 8 1.64 26.68 -23.98
CA LEU A 8 0.39 27.11 -23.35
C LEU A 8 0.60 27.40 -21.88
N LYS A 9 -0.15 28.37 -21.34
CA LYS A 9 -0.20 28.70 -19.91
C LYS A 9 -1.65 28.72 -19.47
N PHE A 10 -2.05 27.70 -18.68
CA PHE A 10 -3.38 27.65 -18.10
C PHE A 10 -3.38 26.85 -16.78
N ARG A 11 -4.42 27.06 -15.97
CA ARG A 11 -4.73 26.27 -14.79
C ARG A 11 -5.75 25.20 -15.17
N TYR A 12 -5.73 24.09 -14.47
CA TYR A 12 -6.69 23.01 -14.66
C TYR A 12 -7.11 22.39 -13.35
N TYR A 13 -8.27 21.76 -13.37
CA TYR A 13 -8.77 20.87 -12.36
C TYR A 13 -9.03 19.52 -12.99
N ASP A 14 -9.12 18.49 -12.16
CA ASP A 14 -9.36 17.11 -12.56
C ASP A 14 -10.53 16.57 -11.75
N THR A 15 -11.58 16.10 -12.43
CA THR A 15 -12.80 15.57 -11.79
C THR A 15 -12.52 14.33 -10.95
N GLN A 16 -11.58 13.50 -11.39
CA GLN A 16 -11.13 12.33 -10.61
C GLN A 16 -10.48 12.78 -9.30
N PHE A 17 -9.67 13.85 -9.34
CA PHE A 17 -9.07 14.42 -8.14
C PHE A 17 -10.12 15.00 -7.18
N PHE A 18 -11.20 15.59 -7.71
CA PHE A 18 -12.34 16.04 -6.92
C PHE A 18 -12.99 14.85 -6.22
N TYR A 19 -13.27 13.78 -6.96
CA TYR A 19 -13.86 12.56 -6.41
C TYR A 19 -13.00 11.95 -5.29
N MET A 20 -11.68 11.85 -5.47
CA MET A 20 -10.75 11.35 -4.45
C MET A 20 -10.80 12.18 -3.17
N ASN A 21 -10.92 13.52 -3.27
CA ASN A 21 -11.06 14.40 -2.11
C ASN A 21 -12.39 14.20 -1.38
N VAL A 22 -13.51 14.03 -2.09
CA VAL A 22 -14.83 13.74 -1.50
C VAL A 22 -14.81 12.40 -0.76
N LYS A 23 -14.23 11.38 -1.38
CA LYS A 23 -14.12 10.04 -0.78
C LYS A 23 -13.04 9.93 0.29
N LYS A 24 -12.15 10.91 0.38
CA LYS A 24 -10.93 10.84 1.23
C LYS A 24 -10.09 9.60 0.95
N ASP A 25 -10.17 9.08 -0.28
CA ASP A 25 -9.41 7.92 -0.73
C ASP A 25 -8.50 8.30 -1.90
N PHE A 26 -7.20 8.34 -1.62
CA PHE A 26 -6.13 8.64 -2.58
C PHE A 26 -5.31 7.38 -2.93
N SER A 27 -5.73 6.22 -2.44
CA SER A 27 -5.00 4.95 -2.65
C SER A 27 -5.15 4.42 -4.06
N ARG A 28 -6.26 4.73 -4.73
CA ARG A 28 -6.57 4.27 -6.08
C ARG A 28 -7.28 5.35 -6.91
N GLN A 29 -7.07 5.28 -8.21
CA GLN A 29 -7.81 6.09 -9.17
C GLN A 29 -8.99 5.26 -9.72
N LEU A 30 -10.20 5.83 -9.65
CA LEU A 30 -11.38 5.24 -10.27
C LEU A 30 -11.57 5.82 -11.67
N GLY A 31 -11.86 4.97 -12.65
CA GLY A 31 -12.19 5.41 -14.01
C GLY A 31 -13.51 6.17 -14.06
N LEU A 32 -13.71 6.95 -15.14
CA LEU A 32 -14.91 7.76 -15.35
C LEU A 32 -16.19 6.93 -15.25
N GLY A 33 -16.20 5.72 -15.79
CA GLY A 33 -17.36 4.82 -15.74
C GLY A 33 -17.79 4.48 -14.31
N ALA A 34 -16.84 4.11 -13.45
CA ALA A 34 -17.15 3.78 -12.06
C ALA A 34 -17.63 4.99 -11.26
N MET A 35 -17.08 6.17 -11.51
CA MET A 35 -17.54 7.42 -10.89
C MET A 35 -18.95 7.79 -11.37
N ALA A 36 -19.22 7.64 -12.67
CA ALA A 36 -20.51 7.90 -13.27
C ALA A 36 -21.60 6.98 -12.71
N GLU A 37 -21.32 5.68 -12.62
CA GLU A 37 -22.21 4.68 -12.04
C GLU A 37 -22.59 5.03 -10.60
N GLU A 38 -21.60 5.34 -9.75
CA GLU A 38 -21.85 5.69 -8.35
C GLU A 38 -22.67 6.98 -8.19
N LEU A 39 -22.49 7.92 -9.12
CA LEU A 39 -23.18 9.23 -9.07
C LEU A 39 -24.48 9.26 -9.89
N GLY A 40 -24.90 8.12 -10.47
CA GLY A 40 -26.10 8.02 -11.29
C GLY A 40 -26.03 8.82 -12.60
N VAL A 41 -24.83 8.94 -13.18
CA VAL A 41 -24.61 9.61 -14.46
C VAL A 41 -24.56 8.59 -15.58
N GLU A 42 -25.57 8.59 -16.43
CA GLU A 42 -25.62 7.72 -17.61
C GLU A 42 -24.80 8.30 -18.76
N PHE A 43 -24.00 7.46 -19.41
CA PHE A 43 -23.27 7.81 -20.64
C PHE A 43 -22.84 6.56 -21.41
N THR A 44 -22.51 6.75 -22.70
CA THR A 44 -21.94 5.69 -23.54
C THR A 44 -20.43 5.87 -23.60
N PRO A 45 -19.62 4.97 -23.03
CA PRO A 45 -18.16 5.11 -23.00
C PRO A 45 -17.52 4.98 -24.38
N HIS A 46 -16.27 5.49 -24.46
CA HIS A 46 -15.40 5.39 -25.65
C HIS A 46 -15.78 6.28 -26.85
N ARG A 47 -16.56 7.32 -26.61
CA ARG A 47 -16.79 8.42 -27.56
C ARG A 47 -16.34 9.71 -26.90
N ALA A 48 -15.38 10.40 -27.51
CA ALA A 48 -14.74 11.56 -26.92
C ALA A 48 -15.72 12.66 -26.44
N VAL A 49 -16.81 12.88 -27.19
CA VAL A 49 -17.86 13.84 -26.81
C VAL A 49 -18.65 13.35 -25.60
N ASP A 50 -19.03 12.07 -25.59
CA ASP A 50 -19.80 11.48 -24.50
C ASP A 50 -18.95 11.40 -23.22
N ASP A 51 -17.66 11.06 -23.32
CA ASP A 51 -16.72 11.06 -22.21
C ASP A 51 -16.52 12.47 -21.63
N ALA A 52 -16.41 13.50 -22.48
CA ALA A 52 -16.30 14.88 -22.04
C ALA A 52 -17.58 15.36 -21.33
N TYR A 53 -18.75 15.03 -21.89
CA TYR A 53 -20.05 15.35 -21.30
C TYR A 53 -20.26 14.63 -19.96
N ALA A 54 -19.95 13.33 -19.89
CA ALA A 54 -20.00 12.56 -18.66
C ALA A 54 -19.07 13.15 -17.58
N THR A 55 -17.85 13.53 -17.95
CA THR A 55 -16.91 14.18 -17.02
C THR A 55 -17.51 15.45 -16.42
N MET A 56 -18.16 16.28 -17.24
CA MET A 56 -18.86 17.50 -16.76
C MET A 56 -20.00 17.13 -15.79
N ARG A 57 -20.82 16.14 -16.14
CA ARG A 57 -21.96 15.70 -15.31
C ARG A 57 -21.50 15.10 -13.99
N VAL A 58 -20.43 14.29 -13.99
CA VAL A 58 -19.82 13.77 -12.78
C VAL A 58 -19.32 14.91 -11.90
N CYS A 59 -18.67 15.93 -12.47
CA CYS A 59 -18.24 17.11 -11.74
C CYS A 59 -19.41 17.84 -11.09
N GLU A 60 -20.49 18.09 -11.84
CA GLU A 60 -21.71 18.73 -11.32
C GLU A 60 -22.35 17.89 -10.19
N ALA A 61 -22.45 16.58 -10.37
CA ALA A 61 -23.00 15.68 -9.36
C ALA A 61 -22.20 15.71 -8.05
N LEU A 62 -20.85 15.73 -8.14
CA LEU A 62 -19.98 15.87 -6.99
C LEU A 62 -20.20 17.20 -6.26
N ILE A 63 -20.23 18.30 -7.00
CA ILE A 63 -20.42 19.65 -6.43
C ILE A 63 -21.76 19.73 -5.70
N ARG A 64 -22.86 19.25 -6.32
CA ARG A 64 -24.20 19.22 -5.73
C ARG A 64 -24.26 18.33 -4.49
N ARG A 65 -23.67 17.13 -4.54
CA ARG A 65 -23.62 16.20 -3.41
C ARG A 65 -22.97 16.82 -2.18
N GLU A 66 -21.96 17.65 -2.39
CA GLU A 66 -21.25 18.36 -1.32
C GLU A 66 -21.89 19.70 -0.94
N ASN A 67 -23.10 19.99 -1.43
CA ASN A 67 -23.79 21.25 -1.20
C ASN A 67 -22.92 22.50 -1.53
N ALA A 68 -22.16 22.41 -2.62
CA ALA A 68 -21.43 23.53 -3.17
C ALA A 68 -22.17 24.04 -4.41
N ASP A 69 -22.27 25.37 -4.55
CA ASP A 69 -22.99 25.97 -5.67
C ASP A 69 -22.12 26.10 -6.92
N THR A 70 -20.82 26.14 -6.73
CA THR A 70 -19.85 26.39 -7.81
C THR A 70 -18.55 25.62 -7.62
N VAL A 71 -17.81 25.44 -8.71
CA VAL A 71 -16.45 24.86 -8.66
C VAL A 71 -15.53 25.65 -7.71
N PRO A 72 -15.48 27.00 -7.71
CA PRO A 72 -14.68 27.74 -6.74
C PRO A 72 -15.03 27.43 -5.28
N ALA A 73 -16.31 27.38 -4.92
CA ALA A 73 -16.75 27.06 -3.55
C ALA A 73 -16.34 25.63 -3.16
N PHE A 74 -16.47 24.68 -4.08
CA PHE A 74 -16.02 23.30 -3.86
C PHE A 74 -14.50 23.23 -3.65
N VAL A 75 -13.72 23.88 -4.50
CA VAL A 75 -12.26 23.92 -4.45
C VAL A 75 -11.76 24.55 -3.14
N GLU A 76 -12.41 25.60 -2.67
CA GLU A 76 -12.12 26.25 -1.40
C GLU A 76 -12.39 25.31 -0.22
N ARG A 77 -13.56 24.66 -0.19
CA ARG A 77 -13.94 23.69 0.85
C ARG A 77 -12.94 22.58 1.04
N TYR A 78 -12.43 22.01 -0.05
CA TYR A 78 -11.45 20.92 -0.03
C TYR A 78 -10.00 21.39 -0.05
N HIS A 79 -9.76 22.70 0.02
CA HIS A 79 -8.43 23.32 -0.08
C HIS A 79 -7.63 22.78 -1.27
N ILE A 80 -8.30 22.72 -2.44
CA ILE A 80 -7.69 22.23 -3.68
C ILE A 80 -6.96 23.36 -4.36
N ARG A 81 -5.68 23.17 -4.61
CA ARG A 81 -4.88 24.04 -5.47
C ARG A 81 -4.93 23.52 -6.90
N ALA A 82 -5.30 24.38 -7.85
CA ALA A 82 -5.29 24.07 -9.27
C ALA A 82 -3.92 23.57 -9.73
N GLY A 83 -3.92 22.61 -10.62
CA GLY A 83 -2.76 22.27 -11.42
C GLY A 83 -2.48 23.38 -12.43
N GLN A 84 -1.26 23.44 -12.95
CA GLN A 84 -0.85 24.42 -13.93
C GLN A 84 0.00 23.78 -15.03
N ILE A 85 -0.25 24.20 -16.26
CA ILE A 85 0.64 23.92 -17.39
C ILE A 85 1.27 25.26 -17.81
N ALA A 86 2.60 25.32 -17.81
CA ALA A 86 3.36 26.49 -18.25
C ALA A 86 4.79 26.10 -18.63
N GLY A 87 5.34 26.70 -19.68
CA GLY A 87 6.72 26.43 -20.10
C GLY A 87 7.01 24.95 -20.39
N TYR A 88 6.04 24.21 -20.92
CA TYR A 88 6.10 22.75 -21.14
C TYR A 88 6.27 21.92 -19.85
N LYS A 89 5.99 22.51 -18.70
CA LYS A 89 6.00 21.84 -17.39
C LYS A 89 4.58 21.73 -16.86
N ILE A 90 4.30 20.62 -16.19
CA ILE A 90 3.05 20.39 -15.48
C ILE A 90 3.33 20.49 -13.99
N THR A 91 2.61 21.40 -13.31
CA THR A 91 2.52 21.40 -11.85
C THR A 91 1.23 20.68 -11.49
N PRO A 92 1.29 19.60 -10.71
CA PRO A 92 0.10 18.82 -10.38
C PRO A 92 -0.83 19.58 -9.43
N LEU A 93 -2.07 19.08 -9.36
CA LEU A 93 -3.01 19.48 -8.32
C LEU A 93 -2.49 19.10 -6.93
N ALA A 94 -2.93 19.84 -5.93
CA ALA A 94 -2.67 19.51 -4.54
C ALA A 94 -3.91 19.83 -3.71
N SER A 95 -4.10 19.10 -2.61
CA SER A 95 -5.14 19.40 -1.61
C SER A 95 -4.62 19.09 -0.21
N GLN A 96 -5.34 19.55 0.79
CA GLN A 96 -5.04 19.20 2.17
C GLN A 96 -5.20 17.68 2.38
N GLY A 97 -6.27 17.08 1.85
CA GLY A 97 -6.52 15.64 1.95
C GLY A 97 -5.39 14.80 1.36
N LEU A 98 -4.91 15.14 0.15
CA LEU A 98 -3.77 14.44 -0.45
C LEU A 98 -2.50 14.57 0.40
N ARG A 99 -2.24 15.76 0.97
CA ARG A 99 -1.05 15.96 1.83
C ARG A 99 -1.12 15.12 3.09
N SER A 100 -2.28 15.08 3.77
CA SER A 100 -2.49 14.23 4.94
C SER A 100 -2.28 12.75 4.63
N TYR A 101 -2.90 12.27 3.55
CA TYR A 101 -2.74 10.88 3.08
C TYR A 101 -1.26 10.52 2.80
N LEU A 102 -0.53 11.40 2.12
CA LEU A 102 0.89 11.15 1.84
C LEU A 102 1.73 11.12 3.11
N ALA A 103 1.46 12.03 4.07
CA ALA A 103 2.16 12.07 5.36
C ALA A 103 1.91 10.79 6.18
N GLU A 104 0.65 10.33 6.27
CA GLU A 104 0.30 9.08 6.95
C GLU A 104 1.00 7.86 6.30
N ARG A 105 0.97 7.78 4.97
CA ARG A 105 1.64 6.72 4.23
C ARG A 105 3.15 6.72 4.43
N ASP A 106 3.77 7.88 4.45
CA ASP A 106 5.22 8.00 4.66
C ASP A 106 5.59 7.64 6.11
N GLU A 107 4.77 8.01 7.10
CA GLU A 107 4.93 7.60 8.50
C GLU A 107 4.80 6.08 8.66
N GLU A 108 3.78 5.46 8.05
CA GLU A 108 3.66 4.00 8.06
C GLU A 108 4.85 3.31 7.40
N ARG A 109 5.35 3.85 6.28
CA ARG A 109 6.51 3.32 5.59
C ARG A 109 7.76 3.39 6.47
N GLU A 110 7.96 4.51 7.17
CA GLU A 110 9.06 4.64 8.12
C GLU A 110 8.96 3.67 9.30
N LYS A 111 7.75 3.50 9.86
CA LYS A 111 7.51 2.52 10.94
C LYS A 111 7.88 1.11 10.48
N ARG A 112 7.43 0.69 9.30
CA ARG A 112 7.75 -0.62 8.72
C ARG A 112 9.24 -0.77 8.44
N ALA A 113 9.90 0.25 7.93
CA ALA A 113 11.34 0.22 7.70
C ALA A 113 12.12 0.06 9.01
N LYS A 114 11.75 0.79 10.06
CA LYS A 114 12.38 0.67 11.39
C LYS A 114 12.18 -0.72 11.99
N ALA A 115 10.96 -1.27 11.93
CA ALA A 115 10.66 -2.62 12.42
C ALA A 115 11.47 -3.67 11.65
N HIS A 116 11.53 -3.57 10.33
CA HIS A 116 12.35 -4.42 9.49
C HIS A 116 13.83 -4.38 9.88
N ASP A 117 14.40 -3.18 10.03
CA ASP A 117 15.81 -3.00 10.39
C ASP A 117 16.10 -3.56 11.79
N GLU A 118 15.21 -3.38 12.76
CA GLU A 118 15.34 -3.92 14.11
C GLU A 118 15.33 -5.45 14.10
N PHE A 119 14.36 -6.05 13.40
CA PHE A 119 14.24 -7.50 13.26
C PHE A 119 15.50 -8.11 12.62
N TYR A 120 15.93 -7.58 11.46
CA TYR A 120 17.10 -8.14 10.76
C TYR A 120 18.43 -7.85 11.47
N ARG A 121 18.55 -6.77 12.23
CA ARG A 121 19.68 -6.53 13.10
C ARG A 121 19.81 -7.64 14.15
N TYR A 122 18.69 -8.06 14.73
CA TYR A 122 18.66 -9.17 15.67
C TYR A 122 19.01 -10.50 14.97
N VAL A 123 18.36 -10.82 13.87
CA VAL A 123 18.62 -12.05 13.09
C VAL A 123 20.10 -12.14 12.73
N ASN A 124 20.67 -11.12 12.14
CA ASN A 124 22.08 -11.10 11.71
C ASN A 124 23.06 -11.25 12.86
N LYS A 125 22.74 -10.67 14.03
CA LYS A 125 23.59 -10.74 15.23
C LYS A 125 23.61 -12.16 15.83
N TYR A 126 22.48 -12.87 15.80
CA TYR A 126 22.31 -14.11 16.54
C TYR A 126 22.21 -15.36 15.67
N MET A 127 22.06 -15.26 14.36
CA MET A 127 21.94 -16.39 13.44
C MET A 127 23.12 -17.38 13.51
N HIS A 128 24.27 -16.95 13.98
CA HIS A 128 25.47 -17.79 14.14
C HIS A 128 25.57 -18.46 15.52
N ARG A 129 24.74 -18.06 16.49
CA ARG A 129 24.69 -18.65 17.82
C ARG A 129 23.82 -19.91 17.77
N ARG A 130 24.37 -21.02 17.30
CA ARG A 130 23.65 -22.30 17.23
C ARG A 130 23.63 -23.00 18.59
N SER A 131 22.48 -23.45 19.03
CA SER A 131 22.36 -24.56 19.95
C SER A 131 22.83 -25.84 19.22
N LYS A 132 23.69 -26.63 19.80
CA LYS A 132 24.07 -27.93 19.25
C LYS A 132 23.00 -28.94 19.67
N GLY A 133 22.19 -29.38 18.71
CA GLY A 133 21.11 -30.33 18.91
C GLY A 133 19.87 -29.69 19.56
N GLY A 134 18.75 -29.72 18.90
CA GLY A 134 17.49 -29.23 19.41
C GLY A 134 16.32 -29.79 18.61
N SER A 135 15.10 -29.59 19.13
CA SER A 135 13.87 -30.13 18.52
C SER A 135 13.60 -29.58 17.10
N LEU A 136 14.25 -28.45 16.73
CA LEU A 136 14.10 -27.80 15.44
C LEU A 136 15.34 -27.95 14.54
N GLU A 137 16.24 -28.88 14.85
CA GLU A 137 17.42 -29.13 14.01
C GLU A 137 17.00 -29.52 12.58
N GLY A 138 17.64 -28.91 11.58
CA GLY A 138 17.32 -29.10 10.15
C GLY A 138 16.10 -28.30 9.66
N LYS A 139 15.36 -27.61 10.53
CA LYS A 139 14.28 -26.74 10.14
C LYS A 139 14.78 -25.33 9.81
N VAL A 140 14.33 -24.80 8.66
CA VAL A 140 14.63 -23.44 8.19
C VAL A 140 13.30 -22.67 8.11
N PHE A 141 13.18 -21.66 8.90
CA PHE A 141 11.97 -20.86 9.05
C PHE A 141 12.03 -19.59 8.20
N CYS A 142 10.89 -19.17 7.67
CA CYS A 142 10.68 -17.88 7.06
C CYS A 142 9.34 -17.32 7.53
N PHE A 143 9.30 -16.03 7.84
CA PHE A 143 8.08 -15.35 8.27
C PHE A 143 7.46 -14.56 7.11
N SER A 144 6.15 -14.30 7.18
CA SER A 144 5.52 -13.27 6.37
C SER A 144 6.03 -11.89 6.78
N LYS A 145 5.90 -10.91 5.88
CA LYS A 145 6.31 -9.52 6.18
C LYS A 145 5.61 -8.96 7.41
N GLU A 146 4.32 -9.23 7.54
CA GLU A 146 3.51 -8.79 8.67
C GLU A 146 4.07 -9.32 10.01
N VAL A 147 4.47 -10.59 10.04
CA VAL A 147 5.08 -11.21 11.23
C VAL A 147 6.47 -10.62 11.51
N GLU A 148 7.29 -10.38 10.49
CA GLU A 148 8.61 -9.73 10.65
C GLU A 148 8.47 -8.31 11.24
N GLU A 149 7.42 -7.56 10.86
CA GLU A 149 7.17 -6.19 11.29
C GLU A 149 6.60 -6.07 12.71
N GLU A 150 6.08 -7.14 13.28
CA GLU A 150 5.57 -7.19 14.67
C GLU A 150 6.72 -7.40 15.68
N VAL A 151 7.58 -6.41 15.83
CA VAL A 151 8.64 -6.37 16.86
C VAL A 151 8.03 -5.87 18.19
N PRO A 152 8.34 -6.48 19.34
CA PRO A 152 9.37 -7.50 19.63
C PRO A 152 8.95 -8.96 19.46
N MET A 153 7.71 -9.27 19.12
CA MET A 153 7.20 -10.64 19.01
C MET A 153 8.04 -11.48 18.03
N SER A 154 8.29 -10.98 16.83
CA SER A 154 9.08 -11.68 15.80
C SER A 154 10.51 -11.98 16.26
N VAL A 155 11.12 -11.07 17.02
CA VAL A 155 12.44 -11.26 17.63
C VAL A 155 12.40 -12.40 18.65
N HIS A 156 11.35 -12.47 19.47
CA HIS A 156 11.17 -13.53 20.46
C HIS A 156 11.04 -14.90 19.79
N LEU A 157 10.23 -15.00 18.74
CA LEU A 157 10.06 -16.22 17.95
C LEU A 157 11.37 -16.70 17.31
N VAL A 158 12.12 -15.79 16.69
CA VAL A 158 13.42 -16.16 16.10
C VAL A 158 14.42 -16.57 17.15
N ALA A 159 14.41 -15.93 18.33
CA ALA A 159 15.25 -16.35 19.45
C ALA A 159 14.96 -17.79 19.89
N ALA A 160 13.70 -18.14 20.03
CA ALA A 160 13.26 -19.49 20.38
C ALA A 160 13.63 -20.54 19.30
N ILE A 161 13.47 -20.17 18.01
CA ILE A 161 13.90 -21.00 16.88
C ILE A 161 15.41 -21.29 16.96
N PHE A 162 16.23 -20.24 17.16
CA PHE A 162 17.68 -20.41 17.26
C PHE A 162 18.10 -21.22 18.50
N ALA A 163 17.47 -21.00 19.65
CA ALA A 163 17.71 -21.74 20.87
C ALA A 163 17.39 -23.24 20.70
N SER A 164 16.39 -23.57 19.89
CA SER A 164 15.97 -24.94 19.58
C SER A 164 16.71 -25.58 18.39
N GLY A 165 17.79 -24.96 17.89
CA GLY A 165 18.62 -25.49 16.80
C GLY A 165 18.11 -25.23 15.39
N GLY A 166 17.01 -24.49 15.23
CA GLY A 166 16.46 -24.08 13.94
C GLY A 166 17.27 -22.95 13.28
N LYS A 167 16.93 -22.66 12.03
CA LYS A 167 17.52 -21.56 11.24
C LYS A 167 16.42 -20.61 10.77
N TYR A 168 16.80 -19.41 10.43
CA TYR A 168 15.92 -18.42 9.80
C TYR A 168 16.49 -17.98 8.46
N THR A 169 15.62 -17.80 7.46
CA THR A 169 15.95 -17.20 6.16
C THR A 169 14.93 -16.13 5.78
N SER A 170 15.41 -15.06 5.12
CA SER A 170 14.53 -14.05 4.52
C SER A 170 13.95 -14.46 3.16
N HIS A 171 14.43 -15.57 2.59
CA HIS A 171 14.08 -16.06 1.26
C HIS A 171 13.04 -17.19 1.36
N PRO A 172 11.77 -16.96 1.00
CA PRO A 172 10.72 -17.95 1.16
C PRO A 172 10.98 -19.27 0.43
N ALA A 173 11.67 -19.23 -0.72
CA ALA A 173 12.02 -20.42 -1.48
C ALA A 173 13.09 -21.31 -0.82
N GLU A 174 13.76 -20.82 0.19
CA GLU A 174 14.82 -21.55 0.91
C GLU A 174 14.35 -22.14 2.25
N CYS A 175 13.12 -21.80 2.68
CA CYS A 175 12.58 -22.31 3.92
C CYS A 175 11.90 -23.68 3.71
N ASN A 176 11.83 -24.47 4.80
CA ASN A 176 10.98 -25.65 4.87
C ASN A 176 9.80 -25.48 5.84
N VAL A 177 9.76 -24.35 6.57
CA VAL A 177 8.62 -23.94 7.42
C VAL A 177 8.33 -22.45 7.17
N TYR A 178 7.13 -22.15 6.72
CA TYR A 178 6.67 -20.78 6.50
C TYR A 178 5.60 -20.38 7.52
N ILE A 179 5.81 -19.26 8.21
CA ILE A 179 4.95 -18.78 9.28
C ILE A 179 4.27 -17.49 8.87
N ALA A 180 2.95 -17.45 8.96
CA ALA A 180 2.13 -16.27 8.73
C ALA A 180 0.80 -16.40 9.47
N ARG A 181 0.05 -15.28 9.57
CA ARG A 181 -1.32 -15.30 10.11
C ARG A 181 -2.30 -15.94 9.15
N GLY A 182 -2.09 -15.79 7.83
CA GLY A 182 -2.97 -16.30 6.78
C GLY A 182 -2.23 -16.86 5.58
N GLN A 183 -2.99 -17.53 4.73
CA GLN A 183 -2.52 -18.10 3.47
C GLN A 183 -2.73 -17.08 2.35
N GLY A 184 -1.65 -16.49 1.83
CA GLY A 184 -1.76 -15.54 0.73
C GLY A 184 -0.47 -14.78 0.44
N GLY A 185 -0.49 -14.05 -0.68
CA GLY A 185 0.62 -13.23 -1.13
C GLY A 185 1.77 -13.98 -1.80
N VAL A 186 2.66 -13.22 -2.45
CA VAL A 186 3.76 -13.76 -3.26
C VAL A 186 4.75 -14.57 -2.41
N ARG A 187 5.06 -14.13 -1.19
CA ARG A 187 5.98 -14.86 -0.30
C ARG A 187 5.43 -16.24 0.09
N TYR A 188 4.14 -16.31 0.39
CA TYR A 188 3.46 -17.58 0.66
C TYR A 188 3.53 -18.52 -0.54
N GLN A 189 3.19 -18.03 -1.74
CA GLN A 189 3.24 -18.82 -2.96
C GLN A 189 4.65 -19.36 -3.25
N ASN A 190 5.68 -18.53 -3.07
CA ASN A 190 7.07 -18.93 -3.26
C ASN A 190 7.51 -20.01 -2.25
N ALA A 191 7.11 -19.90 -0.99
CA ALA A 191 7.40 -20.91 0.02
C ALA A 191 6.69 -22.24 -0.26
N MET A 192 5.40 -22.20 -0.59
CA MET A 192 4.62 -23.39 -0.92
C MET A 192 5.12 -24.06 -2.20
N GLY A 193 5.48 -23.27 -3.22
CA GLY A 193 6.07 -23.76 -4.47
C GLY A 193 7.43 -24.45 -4.26
N ALA A 194 8.16 -24.10 -3.22
CA ALA A 194 9.40 -24.76 -2.80
C ALA A 194 9.18 -25.96 -1.84
N GLY A 195 7.94 -26.31 -1.53
CA GLY A 195 7.60 -27.45 -0.67
C GLY A 195 7.65 -27.16 0.84
N ALA A 196 7.61 -25.89 1.26
CA ALA A 196 7.58 -25.53 2.66
C ALA A 196 6.24 -25.92 3.33
N ALA A 197 6.29 -26.32 4.60
CA ALA A 197 5.10 -26.50 5.42
C ALA A 197 4.60 -25.16 5.93
N PHE A 198 3.30 -24.86 5.75
CA PHE A 198 2.65 -23.71 6.34
C PHE A 198 2.32 -23.96 7.81
N VAL A 199 2.68 -23.04 8.69
CA VAL A 199 2.32 -23.05 10.10
C VAL A 199 1.69 -21.71 10.46
N PRO A 200 0.41 -21.67 10.88
CA PRO A 200 -0.20 -20.46 11.40
C PRO A 200 0.56 -19.91 12.61
N LEU A 201 0.70 -18.59 12.69
CA LEU A 201 1.44 -17.92 13.76
C LEU A 201 0.92 -18.32 15.15
N GLU A 202 -0.40 -18.37 15.34
CA GLU A 202 -1.07 -18.70 16.60
C GLU A 202 -0.68 -20.11 17.11
N ARG A 203 -0.44 -21.05 16.19
CA ARG A 203 -0.01 -22.40 16.53
C ARG A 203 1.44 -22.43 17.03
N LEU A 204 2.30 -21.61 16.44
CA LEU A 204 3.69 -21.50 16.89
C LEU A 204 3.78 -20.81 18.26
N GLU A 205 3.04 -19.75 18.48
CA GLU A 205 2.97 -19.06 19.76
C GLU A 205 2.53 -20.01 20.88
N SER A 206 1.46 -20.78 20.64
CA SER A 206 0.97 -21.77 21.59
C SER A 206 2.00 -22.86 21.90
N ALA A 207 2.80 -23.28 20.93
CA ALA A 207 3.82 -24.31 21.12
C ALA A 207 5.07 -23.78 21.87
N LEU A 208 5.39 -22.49 21.73
CA LEU A 208 6.56 -21.87 22.36
C LEU A 208 6.27 -21.29 23.75
N LEU A 209 4.99 -20.93 24.04
CA LEU A 209 4.57 -20.43 25.36
C LEU A 209 4.32 -21.57 26.38
N ASN A 210 4.22 -22.82 25.92
CA ASN A 210 4.01 -24.01 26.77
C ASN A 210 5.31 -24.77 27.05
N VAL A 211 6.47 -24.18 26.83
CA VAL A 211 7.80 -24.63 27.20
C VAL A 211 8.40 -23.66 28.20
#